data_b37d79007eb43365b3b8db01b7ab8b1a
#
_entry.id   b37d79007eb43365b3b8db01b7ab8b1a
#
_cell.length_a   1.000
_cell.length_b   1.000
_cell.length_c   1.000
_cell.angle_alpha   90.00
_cell.angle_beta   90.00
_cell.angle_gamma   90.00
#
_symmetry.space_group_name_H-M   'P 1'
#
loop_
_entity.id
_entity.type
_entity.pdbx_description
1 polymer ?
#
loop_
_entity_poly.entity_id
_entity_poly.type
_entity_poly.pdbx_seq_one_letter_code
_entity_poly.pdbx_strand_id
1 'polypeptide(L)'
;MMSSLHLFARTHRLLAAGAVLSALALSFLLGDAFGLFVSCLLALTAILFWRDTPRAVPSQAGAVLSPADGRVVRIEKARDPYADRDALRISVFMNFFDTHANRASVDGVIREVRYFPGAAISADLNTASARHERNAVVIDSNGQVVTLVQVAGLIARRILCNVKPGDTLTRGQRYGLIRFGSRVDIYLPLHAVPKVAPGERVSATTTILA
;
A
#
# COMPACT_ATOMS: atom_id res chain seq x y z
N MET A 1 19.18 7.45 -6.74
CA MET A 1 17.99 7.10 -5.96
C MET A 1 16.66 7.64 -6.52
N MET A 2 16.67 8.66 -7.39
CA MET A 2 15.47 9.16 -8.10
C MET A 2 14.99 8.28 -9.29
N SER A 3 15.75 7.31 -9.75
CA SER A 3 15.45 6.57 -10.99
C SER A 3 14.32 5.54 -10.89
N SER A 4 14.11 4.90 -9.74
CA SER A 4 13.07 3.85 -9.58
C SER A 4 11.66 4.43 -9.44
N LEU A 5 11.50 5.58 -8.78
CA LEU A 5 10.23 6.30 -8.68
C LEU A 5 9.76 6.83 -10.05
N HIS A 6 10.71 7.36 -10.84
CA HIS A 6 10.43 7.80 -12.21
C HIS A 6 10.10 6.64 -13.15
N LEU A 7 10.77 5.49 -12.98
CA LEU A 7 10.51 4.30 -13.78
C LEU A 7 9.10 3.75 -13.50
N PHE A 8 8.68 3.74 -12.22
CA PHE A 8 7.36 3.27 -11.81
C PHE A 8 6.23 4.18 -12.34
N ALA A 9 6.40 5.50 -12.18
CA ALA A 9 5.46 6.48 -12.73
C ALA A 9 5.42 6.42 -14.27
N ARG A 10 6.56 6.14 -14.91
CA ARG A 10 6.68 6.00 -16.37
C ARG A 10 5.97 4.74 -16.86
N THR A 11 6.10 3.60 -16.17
CA THR A 11 5.44 2.35 -16.54
C THR A 11 3.91 2.47 -16.47
N HIS A 12 3.38 3.16 -15.44
CA HIS A 12 1.94 3.37 -15.32
C HIS A 12 1.41 4.34 -16.38
N ARG A 13 2.16 5.39 -16.71
CA ARG A 13 1.80 6.30 -17.81
C ARG A 13 1.83 5.61 -19.17
N LEU A 14 2.79 4.72 -19.40
CA LEU A 14 2.88 3.93 -20.64
C LEU A 14 1.73 2.92 -20.75
N LEU A 15 1.34 2.27 -19.65
CA LEU A 15 0.18 1.36 -19.63
C LEU A 15 -1.14 2.12 -19.86
N ALA A 16 -1.31 3.28 -19.22
CA ALA A 16 -2.47 4.13 -19.45
C ALA A 16 -2.52 4.65 -20.90
N ALA A 17 -1.40 5.11 -21.43
CA ALA A 17 -1.30 5.54 -22.83
C ALA A 17 -1.58 4.37 -23.81
N GLY A 18 -1.07 3.17 -23.54
CA GLY A 18 -1.35 1.97 -24.30
C GLY A 18 -2.83 1.59 -24.29
N ALA A 19 -3.49 1.68 -23.13
CA ALA A 19 -4.93 1.45 -23.01
C ALA A 19 -5.75 2.48 -23.80
N VAL A 20 -5.37 3.76 -23.76
CA VAL A 20 -6.03 4.81 -24.55
C VAL A 20 -5.83 4.58 -26.04
N LEU A 21 -4.61 4.26 -26.46
CA LEU A 21 -4.32 4.00 -27.89
C LEU A 21 -5.04 2.75 -28.41
N SER A 22 -5.10 1.67 -27.64
CA SER A 22 -5.83 0.47 -28.02
C SER A 22 -7.35 0.70 -28.09
N ALA A 23 -7.87 1.53 -27.19
CA ALA A 23 -9.26 1.96 -27.19
C ALA A 23 -9.61 2.80 -28.42
N LEU A 24 -8.76 3.75 -28.79
CA LEU A 24 -8.91 4.57 -29.98
C LEU A 24 -8.80 3.74 -31.27
N ALA A 25 -7.86 2.78 -31.33
CA ALA A 25 -7.73 1.87 -32.47
C ALA A 25 -8.97 0.98 -32.64
N LEU A 26 -9.52 0.47 -31.53
CA LEU A 26 -10.74 -0.33 -31.55
C LEU A 26 -11.95 0.47 -32.01
N SER A 27 -12.10 1.72 -31.57
CA SER A 27 -13.19 2.59 -31.99
C SER A 27 -13.10 2.94 -33.49
N PHE A 28 -11.89 3.12 -34.01
CA PHE A 28 -11.65 3.34 -35.44
C PHE A 28 -12.01 2.10 -36.28
N LEU A 29 -11.68 0.89 -35.77
CA LEU A 29 -11.99 -0.38 -36.42
C LEU A 29 -13.50 -0.71 -36.45
N LEU A 30 -14.21 -0.36 -35.36
CA LEU A 30 -15.65 -0.63 -35.24
C LEU A 30 -16.51 0.45 -35.92
N GLY A 31 -15.96 1.63 -36.17
CA GLY A 31 -16.59 2.71 -36.96
C GLY A 31 -17.88 3.27 -36.38
N ASP A 32 -18.20 2.99 -35.11
CA ASP A 32 -19.46 3.39 -34.49
C ASP A 32 -19.26 4.28 -33.25
N ALA A 33 -20.26 5.12 -32.95
CA ALA A 33 -20.26 6.01 -31.80
C ALA A 33 -20.29 5.25 -30.46
N PHE A 34 -20.83 4.03 -30.42
CA PHE A 34 -20.88 3.21 -29.21
C PHE A 34 -19.49 2.68 -28.84
N GLY A 35 -18.70 2.20 -29.81
CA GLY A 35 -17.31 1.79 -29.61
C GLY A 35 -16.45 2.92 -29.07
N LEU A 36 -16.61 4.14 -29.59
CA LEU A 36 -15.91 5.33 -29.08
C LEU A 36 -16.30 5.65 -27.62
N PHE A 37 -17.57 5.62 -27.29
CA PHE A 37 -18.07 5.86 -25.92
C PHE A 37 -17.50 4.85 -24.92
N VAL A 38 -17.56 3.55 -25.23
CA VAL A 38 -17.01 2.48 -24.36
C VAL A 38 -15.49 2.66 -24.18
N SER A 39 -14.79 3.00 -25.26
CA SER A 39 -13.35 3.22 -25.23
C SER A 39 -12.95 4.41 -24.35
N CYS A 40 -13.68 5.52 -24.46
CA CYS A 40 -13.48 6.68 -23.60
C CYS A 40 -13.78 6.37 -22.12
N LEU A 41 -14.82 5.61 -21.83
CA LEU A 41 -15.18 5.19 -20.48
C LEU A 41 -14.09 4.28 -19.86
N LEU A 42 -13.56 3.33 -20.62
CA LEU A 42 -12.47 2.46 -20.18
C LEU A 42 -11.18 3.25 -19.96
N ALA A 43 -10.84 4.19 -20.83
CA ALA A 43 -9.69 5.06 -20.66
C ALA A 43 -9.83 5.95 -19.41
N LEU A 44 -10.99 6.55 -19.22
CA LEU A 44 -11.28 7.39 -18.06
C LEU A 44 -11.19 6.57 -16.75
N THR A 45 -11.78 5.39 -16.70
CA THR A 45 -11.69 4.51 -15.54
C THR A 45 -10.26 4.08 -15.24
N ALA A 46 -9.46 3.76 -16.26
CA ALA A 46 -8.05 3.44 -16.10
C ALA A 46 -7.25 4.64 -15.53
N ILE A 47 -7.48 5.85 -16.05
CA ILE A 47 -6.82 7.08 -15.57
C ILE A 47 -7.21 7.37 -14.11
N LEU A 48 -8.50 7.26 -13.76
CA LEU A 48 -8.99 7.51 -12.41
C LEU A 48 -8.47 6.46 -11.40
N PHE A 49 -8.39 5.21 -11.81
CA PHE A 49 -7.91 4.10 -10.97
C PHE A 49 -6.41 4.19 -10.65
N TRP A 50 -5.61 4.70 -11.60
CA TRP A 50 -4.16 4.79 -11.41
C TRP A 50 -3.67 6.16 -10.95
N ARG A 51 -4.57 7.06 -10.58
CA ARG A 51 -4.23 8.40 -10.12
C ARG A 51 -3.58 8.37 -8.73
N ASP A 52 -2.27 8.55 -8.67
CA ASP A 52 -1.55 8.80 -7.41
C ASP A 52 -1.43 10.32 -7.20
N THR A 53 -2.31 10.86 -6.36
CA THR A 53 -2.33 12.30 -6.08
C THR A 53 -1.31 12.66 -5.00
N PRO A 54 -0.57 13.78 -5.17
CA PRO A 54 0.23 14.34 -4.09
C PRO A 54 -0.67 14.63 -2.88
N ARG A 55 -0.21 14.29 -1.68
CA ARG A 55 -0.95 14.49 -0.45
C ARG A 55 -0.15 15.31 0.53
N ALA A 56 -0.84 16.19 1.24
CA ALA A 56 -0.23 16.96 2.30
C ALA A 56 0.20 16.04 3.45
N VAL A 57 1.43 16.19 3.89
CA VAL A 57 1.97 15.49 5.07
C VAL A 57 1.74 16.37 6.28
N PRO A 58 1.02 15.92 7.32
CA PRO A 58 0.87 16.66 8.56
C PRO A 58 2.22 17.01 9.18
N SER A 59 2.40 18.24 9.64
CA SER A 59 3.65 18.72 10.22
C SER A 59 3.85 18.30 11.70
N GLN A 60 2.87 17.63 12.30
CA GLN A 60 2.92 17.22 13.71
C GLN A 60 4.11 16.30 13.96
N ALA A 61 4.97 16.68 14.90
CA ALA A 61 6.12 15.89 15.32
C ALA A 61 5.66 14.59 15.97
N GLY A 62 6.36 13.49 15.69
CA GLY A 62 6.05 12.16 16.24
C GLY A 62 4.79 11.50 15.70
N ALA A 63 4.03 12.16 14.82
CA ALA A 63 2.83 11.57 14.25
C ALA A 63 3.16 10.35 13.36
N VAL A 64 2.42 9.27 13.56
CA VAL A 64 2.44 8.08 12.73
C VAL A 64 1.29 8.17 11.72
N LEU A 65 1.61 8.22 10.45
CA LEU A 65 0.64 8.40 9.38
C LEU A 65 0.11 7.06 8.86
N SER A 66 -1.12 7.08 8.31
CA SER A 66 -1.65 5.89 7.62
C SER A 66 -0.79 5.53 6.41
N PRO A 67 -0.35 4.26 6.28
CA PRO A 67 0.44 3.81 5.14
C PRO A 67 -0.40 3.52 3.90
N ALA A 68 -1.72 3.48 4.03
CA ALA A 68 -2.65 3.11 2.96
C ALA A 68 -3.98 3.83 3.10
N ASP A 69 -4.71 3.94 1.99
CA ASP A 69 -6.13 4.27 1.99
C ASP A 69 -6.92 3.04 2.40
N GLY A 70 -7.98 3.24 3.17
CA GLY A 70 -8.82 2.12 3.53
C GLY A 70 -9.59 2.32 4.82
N ARG A 71 -9.82 1.23 5.53
CA ARG A 71 -10.55 1.20 6.79
C ARG A 71 -9.73 0.48 7.85
N VAL A 72 -9.66 1.05 9.04
CA VAL A 72 -9.05 0.38 10.21
C VAL A 72 -9.92 -0.82 10.57
N VAL A 73 -9.34 -2.02 10.54
CA VAL A 73 -10.08 -3.25 10.86
C VAL A 73 -9.69 -3.81 12.22
N ARG A 74 -8.50 -3.44 12.73
CA ARG A 74 -8.01 -3.96 14.01
C ARG A 74 -7.04 -2.99 14.67
N ILE A 75 -7.16 -2.88 15.99
CA ILE A 75 -6.21 -2.20 16.88
C ILE A 75 -6.06 -3.10 18.09
N GLU A 76 -4.87 -3.65 18.32
CA GLU A 76 -4.63 -4.57 19.43
C GLU A 76 -3.15 -4.61 19.84
N LYS A 77 -2.88 -5.05 21.05
CA LYS A 77 -1.53 -5.43 21.48
C LYS A 77 -1.20 -6.79 20.89
N ALA A 78 -0.08 -6.90 20.21
CA ALA A 78 0.35 -8.12 19.54
C ALA A 78 1.88 -8.19 19.51
N ARG A 79 2.43 -9.38 19.38
CA ARG A 79 3.86 -9.54 19.15
C ARG A 79 4.19 -9.18 17.70
N ASP A 80 5.20 -8.35 17.51
CA ASP A 80 5.82 -8.06 16.22
C ASP A 80 6.85 -9.17 15.91
N PRO A 81 6.56 -10.09 15.00
CA PRO A 81 7.44 -11.23 14.75
C PRO A 81 8.68 -10.86 13.92
N TYR A 82 8.74 -9.64 13.41
CA TYR A 82 9.83 -9.16 12.55
C TYR A 82 10.91 -8.41 13.35
N ALA A 83 10.50 -7.76 14.43
CA ALA A 83 11.39 -7.08 15.36
C ALA A 83 11.47 -7.75 16.73
N ASP A 84 10.82 -8.92 16.88
CA ASP A 84 10.79 -9.77 18.08
C ASP A 84 10.46 -9.01 19.38
N ARG A 85 9.38 -8.21 19.35
CA ARG A 85 8.95 -7.37 20.48
C ARG A 85 7.45 -7.32 20.62
N ASP A 86 6.95 -6.95 21.78
CA ASP A 86 5.56 -6.58 21.96
C ASP A 86 5.29 -5.20 21.34
N ALA A 87 4.17 -5.07 20.68
CA ALA A 87 3.82 -3.90 19.88
C ALA A 87 2.32 -3.62 19.90
N LEU A 88 1.95 -2.38 19.61
CA LEU A 88 0.60 -2.00 19.22
C LEU A 88 0.45 -2.25 17.72
N ARG A 89 -0.45 -3.16 17.33
CA ARG A 89 -0.77 -3.41 15.92
C ARG A 89 -2.00 -2.63 15.50
N ILE A 90 -1.88 -1.87 14.43
CA ILE A 90 -3.00 -1.24 13.72
C ILE A 90 -3.06 -1.85 12.32
N SER A 91 -4.22 -2.37 11.92
CA SER A 91 -4.41 -3.00 10.61
C SER A 91 -5.36 -2.16 9.76
N VAL A 92 -4.93 -1.77 8.58
CA VAL A 92 -5.70 -1.01 7.59
C VAL A 92 -6.01 -1.91 6.40
N PHE A 93 -7.29 -2.15 6.15
CA PHE A 93 -7.78 -2.92 5.00
C PHE A 93 -8.07 -1.99 3.83
N MET A 94 -7.53 -2.31 2.67
CA MET A 94 -7.77 -1.62 1.41
C MET A 94 -8.75 -2.42 0.58
N ASN A 95 -9.85 -1.80 0.14
CA ASN A 95 -10.76 -2.42 -0.79
C ASN A 95 -10.27 -2.26 -2.25
N PHE A 96 -11.03 -2.80 -3.21
CA PHE A 96 -10.68 -2.75 -4.62
C PHE A 96 -10.58 -1.32 -5.19
N PHE A 97 -11.37 -0.39 -4.66
CA PHE A 97 -11.46 1.00 -5.14
C PHE A 97 -10.48 1.96 -4.44
N ASP A 98 -9.81 1.51 -3.38
CA ASP A 98 -8.84 2.33 -2.66
C ASP A 98 -7.52 2.42 -3.44
N THR A 99 -6.72 3.45 -3.19
CA THR A 99 -5.40 3.58 -3.80
C THR A 99 -4.46 2.52 -3.20
N HIS A 100 -3.90 1.68 -4.07
CA HIS A 100 -3.09 0.53 -3.66
C HIS A 100 -1.62 0.87 -3.36
N ALA A 101 -1.24 2.14 -3.48
CA ALA A 101 0.11 2.61 -3.12
C ALA A 101 0.31 2.60 -1.61
N ASN A 102 1.42 2.02 -1.14
CA ASN A 102 1.80 2.03 0.27
C ASN A 102 2.88 3.07 0.53
N ARG A 103 2.69 3.84 1.60
CA ARG A 103 3.52 4.98 1.97
C ARG A 103 4.09 4.82 3.37
N ALA A 104 5.27 5.40 3.60
CA ALA A 104 5.94 5.36 4.89
C ALA A 104 5.11 6.10 5.96
N SER A 105 4.88 5.44 7.08
CA SER A 105 4.14 6.00 8.22
C SER A 105 4.98 6.96 9.06
N VAL A 106 6.30 6.78 9.04
CA VAL A 106 7.28 7.54 9.84
C VAL A 106 8.50 7.88 8.99
N ASP A 107 9.27 8.87 9.43
CA ASP A 107 10.63 9.11 8.93
C ASP A 107 11.58 8.10 9.56
N GLY A 108 12.58 7.62 8.82
CA GLY A 108 13.57 6.71 9.39
C GLY A 108 14.43 5.99 8.38
N VAL A 109 15.31 5.13 8.88
CA VAL A 109 16.18 4.28 8.09
C VAL A 109 15.67 2.84 8.13
N ILE A 110 15.63 2.21 6.98
CA ILE A 110 15.20 0.80 6.88
C ILE A 110 16.30 -0.08 7.44
N ARG A 111 15.99 -0.83 8.50
CA ARG A 111 16.88 -1.83 9.08
C ARG A 111 16.83 -3.13 8.29
N GLU A 112 15.63 -3.55 7.90
CA GLU A 112 15.41 -4.85 7.29
C GLU A 112 14.19 -4.85 6.37
N VAL A 113 14.25 -5.68 5.32
CA VAL A 113 13.12 -6.01 4.45
C VAL A 113 13.04 -7.53 4.35
N ARG A 114 11.92 -8.13 4.76
CA ARG A 114 11.68 -9.58 4.68
C ARG A 114 10.47 -9.87 3.82
N TYR A 115 10.70 -10.58 2.75
CA TYR A 115 9.64 -11.06 1.87
C TYR A 115 9.33 -12.54 2.14
N PHE A 116 8.04 -12.86 2.23
CA PHE A 116 7.54 -14.20 2.42
C PHE A 116 6.60 -14.54 1.26
N PRO A 117 6.96 -15.46 0.38
CA PRO A 117 6.08 -15.91 -0.67
C PRO A 117 4.86 -16.59 -0.07
N GLY A 118 3.67 -16.30 -0.62
CA GLY A 118 2.45 -16.98 -0.21
C GLY A 118 2.49 -18.45 -0.59
N ALA A 119 2.05 -19.35 0.29
CA ALA A 119 1.86 -20.74 -0.04
C ALA A 119 0.67 -20.92 -0.99
N ALA A 120 0.78 -21.85 -1.94
CA ALA A 120 -0.34 -22.27 -2.77
C ALA A 120 -1.48 -22.82 -1.89
N ILE A 121 -2.71 -22.53 -2.26
CA ILE A 121 -3.93 -22.82 -1.48
C ILE A 121 -3.98 -24.29 -1.10
N SER A 122 -3.90 -24.61 0.19
CA SER A 122 -4.40 -25.85 0.76
C SER A 122 -5.55 -25.53 1.73
N ALA A 123 -6.54 -26.39 1.74
CA ALA A 123 -7.92 -26.16 2.22
C ALA A 123 -8.15 -25.96 3.73
N ASP A 124 -7.17 -25.49 4.51
CA ASP A 124 -7.31 -25.33 5.95
C ASP A 124 -7.51 -23.84 6.32
N LEU A 125 -8.72 -23.50 6.72
CA LEU A 125 -9.21 -22.13 6.94
C LEU A 125 -8.64 -21.45 8.20
N ASN A 126 -8.06 -22.20 9.15
CA ASN A 126 -7.64 -21.64 10.45
C ASN A 126 -6.25 -20.99 10.47
N THR A 127 -5.46 -21.10 9.41
CA THR A 127 -4.11 -20.52 9.29
C THR A 127 -3.99 -19.50 8.15
N ALA A 128 -5.09 -18.88 7.76
CA ALA A 128 -5.17 -18.00 6.59
C ALA A 128 -4.12 -16.85 6.57
N SER A 129 -3.83 -16.22 7.71
CA SER A 129 -2.89 -15.08 7.73
C SER A 129 -1.41 -15.48 7.53
N ALA A 130 -1.03 -16.72 7.85
CA ALA A 130 0.35 -17.20 7.67
C ALA A 130 0.65 -17.63 6.22
N ARG A 131 -0.37 -17.81 5.39
CA ARG A 131 -0.28 -18.32 4.01
C ARG A 131 -0.33 -17.25 2.94
N HIS A 132 -0.65 -16.00 3.30
CA HIS A 132 -0.66 -14.89 2.35
C HIS A 132 0.76 -14.41 2.05
N GLU A 133 0.99 -14.04 0.78
CA GLU A 133 2.18 -13.29 0.40
C GLU A 133 2.27 -12.04 1.28
N ARG A 134 3.42 -11.84 1.92
CA ARG A 134 3.64 -10.71 2.81
C ARG A 134 5.05 -10.17 2.69
N ASN A 135 5.20 -8.88 2.92
CA ASN A 135 6.48 -8.21 2.93
C ASN A 135 6.55 -7.28 4.14
N ALA A 136 7.53 -7.48 4.98
CA ALA A 136 7.76 -6.68 6.17
C ALA A 136 8.93 -5.73 5.96
N VAL A 137 8.74 -4.46 6.32
CA VAL A 137 9.75 -3.40 6.29
C VAL A 137 9.92 -2.90 7.72
N VAL A 138 11.07 -3.16 8.32
CA VAL A 138 11.44 -2.72 9.67
C VAL A 138 12.19 -1.41 9.57
N ILE A 139 11.67 -0.36 10.20
CA ILE A 139 12.17 1.02 10.13
C ILE A 139 12.67 1.43 11.51
N ASP A 140 13.84 2.00 11.56
CA ASP A 140 14.34 2.75 12.72
C ASP A 140 13.97 4.20 12.57
N SER A 141 13.08 4.66 13.42
CA SER A 141 12.65 6.06 13.51
C SER A 141 13.18 6.67 14.80
N ASN A 142 14.35 7.30 14.74
CA ASN A 142 14.98 7.94 15.91
C ASN A 142 15.13 7.00 17.11
N GLY A 143 15.60 5.78 16.90
CA GLY A 143 15.76 4.77 17.94
C GLY A 143 14.49 3.97 18.27
N GLN A 144 13.35 4.35 17.70
CA GLN A 144 12.11 3.59 17.84
C GLN A 144 11.89 2.72 16.62
N VAL A 145 11.60 1.46 16.85
CA VAL A 145 11.32 0.52 15.75
C VAL A 145 9.85 0.60 15.36
N VAL A 146 9.59 0.76 14.08
CA VAL A 146 8.25 0.67 13.46
C VAL A 146 8.31 -0.36 12.36
N THR A 147 7.36 -1.31 12.34
CA THR A 147 7.30 -2.33 11.29
C THR A 147 6.06 -2.14 10.44
N LEU A 148 6.23 -2.04 9.14
CA LEU A 148 5.16 -1.99 8.15
C LEU A 148 5.08 -3.34 7.44
N VAL A 149 3.93 -4.00 7.48
CA VAL A 149 3.74 -5.32 6.86
C VAL A 149 2.67 -5.22 5.78
N GLN A 150 3.09 -5.39 4.55
CA GLN A 150 2.19 -5.54 3.41
C GLN A 150 1.68 -6.99 3.39
N VAL A 151 0.37 -7.19 3.33
CA VAL A 151 -0.27 -8.51 3.27
C VAL A 151 -1.18 -8.55 2.05
N ALA A 152 -0.87 -9.41 1.09
CA ALA A 152 -1.68 -9.58 -0.10
C ALA A 152 -3.00 -10.31 0.21
N GLY A 153 -4.07 -9.91 -0.46
CA GLY A 153 -5.35 -10.61 -0.41
C GLY A 153 -5.36 -11.90 -1.23
N LEU A 154 -6.47 -12.64 -1.19
CA LEU A 154 -6.64 -13.92 -1.88
C LEU A 154 -6.56 -13.81 -3.41
N ILE A 155 -7.03 -12.70 -3.97
CA ILE A 155 -7.15 -12.50 -5.43
C ILE A 155 -5.87 -11.87 -6.00
N ALA A 156 -5.19 -11.02 -5.24
CA ALA A 156 -4.02 -10.30 -5.68
C ALA A 156 -2.76 -10.83 -5.00
N ARG A 157 -1.99 -11.58 -5.76
CA ARG A 157 -0.80 -12.28 -5.28
C ARG A 157 0.49 -11.52 -5.58
N ARG A 158 0.49 -10.18 -5.61
CA ARG A 158 1.72 -9.46 -5.92
C ARG A 158 1.91 -8.21 -5.07
N ILE A 159 2.91 -8.30 -4.21
CA ILE A 159 3.47 -7.19 -3.46
C ILE A 159 4.67 -6.65 -4.22
N LEU A 160 4.73 -5.34 -4.40
CA LEU A 160 5.90 -4.65 -4.91
C LEU A 160 6.49 -3.80 -3.79
N CYS A 161 7.75 -4.02 -3.49
CA CYS A 161 8.53 -3.24 -2.53
C CYS A 161 9.73 -2.65 -3.26
N ASN A 162 9.89 -1.32 -3.20
CA ASN A 162 10.91 -0.59 -3.95
C ASN A 162 12.04 -0.06 -3.06
N VAL A 163 12.14 -0.59 -1.85
CA VAL A 163 13.10 -0.15 -0.85
C VAL A 163 13.91 -1.33 -0.34
N LYS A 164 15.09 -1.06 0.17
CA LYS A 164 16.04 -2.05 0.68
C LYS A 164 16.64 -1.58 2.02
N PRO A 165 17.26 -2.48 2.80
CA PRO A 165 17.97 -2.12 4.01
C PRO A 165 19.01 -1.01 3.73
N GLY A 166 19.09 -0.03 4.63
CA GLY A 166 19.95 1.15 4.52
C GLY A 166 19.32 2.34 3.79
N ASP A 167 18.19 2.17 3.10
CA ASP A 167 17.48 3.30 2.49
C ASP A 167 16.84 4.17 3.58
N THR A 168 16.85 5.50 3.36
CA THR A 168 16.12 6.46 4.19
C THR A 168 14.72 6.67 3.61
N LEU A 169 13.71 6.59 4.47
CA LEU A 169 12.33 6.91 4.16
C LEU A 169 11.88 8.19 4.83
N THR A 170 11.12 8.99 4.10
CA THR A 170 10.40 10.16 4.62
C THR A 170 8.92 9.83 4.76
N ARG A 171 8.26 10.34 5.80
CA ARG A 171 6.80 10.18 5.99
C ARG A 171 6.02 10.54 4.73
N GLY A 172 5.07 9.71 4.37
CA GLY A 172 4.29 9.87 3.15
C GLY A 172 5.01 9.44 1.86
N GLN A 173 6.30 9.15 1.91
CA GLN A 173 7.05 8.63 0.76
C GLN A 173 6.53 7.23 0.39
N ARG A 174 6.26 7.02 -0.89
CA ARG A 174 5.85 5.72 -1.41
C ARG A 174 7.00 4.73 -1.33
N TYR A 175 6.76 3.57 -0.71
CA TYR A 175 7.75 2.49 -0.62
C TYR A 175 7.32 1.22 -1.34
N GLY A 176 6.04 1.08 -1.67
CA GLY A 176 5.54 -0.12 -2.31
C GLY A 176 4.12 0.00 -2.84
N LEU A 177 3.62 -1.14 -3.29
CA LEU A 177 2.27 -1.30 -3.83
C LEU A 177 1.80 -2.72 -3.55
N ILE A 178 0.51 -2.89 -3.21
CA ILE A 178 -0.15 -4.20 -3.18
C ILE A 178 -1.29 -4.16 -4.20
N ARG A 179 -1.37 -5.16 -5.08
CA ARG A 179 -2.47 -5.20 -6.07
C ARG A 179 -3.71 -5.83 -5.45
N PHE A 180 -4.88 -5.19 -5.61
CA PHE A 180 -6.25 -5.66 -5.37
C PHE A 180 -6.55 -6.33 -4.01
N GLY A 181 -7.31 -5.64 -3.14
CA GLY A 181 -7.84 -6.16 -1.89
C GLY A 181 -6.75 -6.69 -0.96
N SER A 182 -6.29 -5.86 -0.05
CA SER A 182 -5.09 -6.13 0.72
C SER A 182 -5.15 -5.44 2.09
N ARG A 183 -4.21 -5.76 2.93
CA ARG A 183 -4.08 -5.16 4.26
C ARG A 183 -2.65 -4.68 4.49
N VAL A 184 -2.52 -3.57 5.19
CA VAL A 184 -1.24 -3.15 5.75
C VAL A 184 -1.36 -3.17 7.26
N ASP A 185 -0.48 -3.92 7.91
CA ASP A 185 -0.34 -3.94 9.36
C ASP A 185 0.83 -3.03 9.77
N ILE A 186 0.59 -2.19 10.79
CA ILE A 186 1.61 -1.31 11.36
C ILE A 186 1.84 -1.77 12.80
N TYR A 187 3.08 -2.09 13.14
CA TYR A 187 3.49 -2.41 14.51
C TYR A 187 4.25 -1.24 15.09
N LEU A 188 3.68 -0.64 16.13
CA LEU A 188 4.18 0.53 16.84
C LEU A 188 4.71 0.14 18.21
N PRO A 189 5.54 0.98 18.87
CA PRO A 189 5.85 0.80 20.28
C PRO A 189 4.58 0.73 21.14
N LEU A 190 4.60 -0.05 22.22
CA LEU A 190 3.42 -0.26 23.10
C LEU A 190 2.85 1.04 23.72
N HIS A 191 3.69 2.06 23.87
CA HIS A 191 3.29 3.36 24.42
C HIS A 191 2.61 4.26 23.39
N ALA A 192 2.54 3.87 22.12
CA ALA A 192 1.82 4.63 21.10
C ALA A 192 0.32 4.68 21.43
N VAL A 193 -0.26 5.87 21.31
CA VAL A 193 -1.67 6.11 21.61
C VAL A 193 -2.44 6.21 20.29
N PRO A 194 -3.34 5.26 19.98
CA PRO A 194 -4.15 5.31 18.75
C PRO A 194 -5.03 6.57 18.74
N LYS A 195 -5.09 7.25 17.60
CA LYS A 195 -5.99 8.39 17.33
C LYS A 195 -7.13 8.03 16.39
N VAL A 196 -7.27 6.76 16.08
CA VAL A 196 -8.31 6.20 15.21
C VAL A 196 -8.99 5.03 15.91
N ALA A 197 -10.19 4.69 15.45
CA ALA A 197 -10.97 3.57 15.97
C ALA A 197 -11.15 2.46 14.91
N PRO A 198 -11.39 1.18 15.31
CA PRO A 198 -11.81 0.15 14.38
C PRO A 198 -13.08 0.56 13.63
N GLY A 199 -13.12 0.32 12.33
CA GLY A 199 -14.20 0.75 11.43
C GLY A 199 -13.99 2.13 10.81
N GLU A 200 -13.09 2.97 11.30
CA GLU A 200 -12.81 4.31 10.78
C GLU A 200 -12.14 4.25 9.41
N ARG A 201 -12.55 5.17 8.51
CA ARG A 201 -11.92 5.33 7.21
C ARG A 201 -10.69 6.22 7.34
N VAL A 202 -9.58 5.77 6.76
CA VAL A 202 -8.30 6.46 6.80
C VAL A 202 -7.75 6.69 5.40
N SER A 203 -7.00 7.76 5.26
CA SER A 203 -6.33 8.12 4.01
C SER A 203 -4.81 8.11 4.21
N ALA A 204 -4.12 7.44 3.28
CA ALA A 204 -2.66 7.38 3.29
C ALA A 204 -2.05 8.78 3.40
N THR A 205 -1.02 8.91 4.21
CA THR A 205 -0.27 10.15 4.45
C THR A 205 -1.02 11.21 5.28
N THR A 206 -2.33 11.42 5.07
CA THR A 206 -3.07 12.53 5.70
C THR A 206 -3.65 12.18 7.05
N THR A 207 -4.08 10.93 7.25
CA THR A 207 -4.64 10.49 8.54
C THR A 207 -3.53 10.13 9.51
N ILE A 208 -3.57 10.69 10.72
CA ILE A 208 -2.68 10.35 11.83
C ILE A 208 -3.29 9.15 12.56
N LEU A 209 -2.56 8.05 12.65
CA LEU A 209 -3.00 6.82 13.32
C LEU A 209 -2.65 6.81 14.81
N ALA A 210 -1.50 7.47 15.18
CA ALA A 210 -1.03 7.55 16.56
C ALA A 210 -0.15 8.80 16.75
#